data_f9cd5c55078fdf2af1a0a0ac6e6208ac
#
_entry.id   f9cd5c55078fdf2af1a0a0ac6e6208ac
#
_cell.length_a   1.000
_cell.length_b   1.000
_cell.length_c   1.000
_cell.angle_alpha   90.00
_cell.angle_beta   90.00
_cell.angle_gamma   90.00
#
_symmetry.space_group_name_H-M   'P 1'
#
loop_
_entity.id
_entity.type
_entity.pdbx_description
1 polymer ?
#
loop_
_entity_poly.entity_id
_entity_poly.type
_entity_poly.pdbx_seq_one_letter_code
_entity_poly.pdbx_strand_id
1 'polypeptide(L)'
;FGGGFGNLNARNGTSISISTDGAGLGSLQNNQAKSIDAQLGAYNFSHSPNETWEISGFAILSKTKNIVEEKISRNYTNGNIQNSEDNVIQDNQQQLYKFTTAFNPNDRLQTEYNLLIKSAENIENTDLMSESFRDSSNQPSIQPIELDQINLYKSDEPSSINQELKAYYTLNEDHIFSFEAQHLSQNEDPFYRAIRDIQPFRNIIPLNTDQSKFNVNQNRIVETDKVEAKLDYYYILTPKSNLNFTFGITDVKQNFNSSIFQILDNNSQVSFNDEILNNDVDFKFNDAYFSLNYRFITGIFTMEPGFTINSYKSENTQLARTETNSFTDIRPDMRVFIKFKDSESLRFTYNATNQFTDVNNLAEGYVFNNYNSFFQGNPNLESAKFYNYNLNYQSINIFNFTNVFARLNYSKRSNSIQSRT
;
A
#
# COMPACT_ATOMS: atom_id res chain seq x y z
N PHE A 1 11.69 1.59 9.69
CA PHE A 1 11.76 2.30 8.40
C PHE A 1 10.69 1.74 7.45
N GLY A 2 9.43 1.92 7.80
CA GLY A 2 8.30 1.73 6.91
C GLY A 2 8.06 3.00 6.10
N GLY A 3 9.05 3.43 5.33
CA GLY A 3 8.90 4.51 4.37
C GLY A 3 8.51 3.91 3.04
N GLY A 4 7.22 3.70 2.80
CA GLY A 4 6.73 3.74 1.44
C GLY A 4 7.24 5.06 0.85
N PHE A 5 7.91 5.04 -0.29
CA PHE A 5 8.27 6.27 -0.99
C PHE A 5 6.98 7.05 -1.14
N GLY A 6 6.94 8.24 -0.52
CA GLY A 6 5.72 9.03 -0.48
C GLY A 6 5.25 9.27 -1.91
N ASN A 7 3.99 9.01 -2.16
CA ASN A 7 3.36 9.44 -3.39
C ASN A 7 3.76 10.89 -3.64
N LEU A 8 4.33 11.20 -4.81
CA LEU A 8 4.52 12.58 -5.29
C LEU A 8 3.23 13.39 -5.21
N ASN A 9 2.13 12.71 -5.00
CA ASN A 9 0.74 13.16 -4.96
C ASN A 9 0.32 13.92 -3.68
N ALA A 10 1.21 14.21 -2.74
CA ALA A 10 0.81 14.90 -1.51
C ALA A 10 0.14 16.28 -1.76
N ARG A 11 0.32 16.86 -2.93
CA ARG A 11 -0.31 18.13 -3.31
C ARG A 11 -1.51 17.98 -4.25
N ASN A 12 -1.51 17.04 -5.19
CA ASN A 12 -2.64 16.88 -6.12
C ASN A 12 -3.84 16.15 -5.50
N GLY A 13 -3.67 15.55 -4.31
CA GLY A 13 -4.74 14.92 -3.56
C GLY A 13 -5.35 13.67 -4.21
N THR A 14 -4.65 13.05 -5.16
CA THR A 14 -5.00 11.74 -5.72
C THR A 14 -4.11 10.69 -5.08
N SER A 15 -4.68 9.56 -4.68
CA SER A 15 -3.93 8.40 -4.23
C SER A 15 -4.50 7.13 -4.85
N ILE A 16 -3.61 6.26 -5.31
CA ILE A 16 -3.90 4.86 -5.61
C ILE A 16 -3.17 4.04 -4.57
N SER A 17 -3.90 3.19 -3.86
CA SER A 17 -3.30 2.21 -2.99
C SER A 17 -2.72 1.10 -3.86
N ILE A 18 -1.40 1.00 -3.91
CA ILE A 18 -0.71 -0.15 -4.48
C ILE A 18 -0.27 -0.97 -3.28
N SER A 19 -0.77 -2.21 -3.19
CA SER A 19 -0.31 -3.14 -2.17
C SER A 19 1.17 -3.41 -2.38
N THR A 20 1.95 -3.30 -1.31
CA THR A 20 3.39 -3.61 -1.30
C THR A 20 3.66 -4.69 -0.25
N ASP A 21 2.78 -5.68 -0.20
CA ASP A 21 2.92 -6.78 0.74
C ASP A 21 4.23 -7.53 0.47
N GLY A 22 5.00 -7.73 1.53
CA GLY A 22 6.18 -8.59 1.52
C GLY A 22 7.56 -7.91 1.45
N ALA A 23 7.69 -6.68 0.92
CA ALA A 23 9.02 -6.06 0.74
C ALA A 23 9.45 -5.10 1.88
N GLY A 24 8.99 -5.31 3.11
CA GLY A 24 9.32 -4.47 4.27
C GLY A 24 10.19 -5.16 5.33
N LEU A 25 11.05 -4.41 6.04
CA LEU A 25 11.84 -4.91 7.18
C LEU A 25 10.97 -5.25 8.43
N GLY A 26 9.64 -5.22 8.29
CA GLY A 26 8.69 -5.49 9.38
C GLY A 26 8.78 -6.91 9.95
N SER A 27 9.24 -7.89 9.16
CA SER A 27 9.48 -9.26 9.60
C SER A 27 10.58 -9.38 10.67
N LEU A 28 11.45 -8.38 10.80
CA LEU A 28 12.50 -8.33 11.82
C LEU A 28 11.96 -7.96 13.23
N GLN A 29 10.71 -7.54 13.36
CA GLN A 29 10.12 -7.05 14.60
C GLN A 29 8.92 -7.87 15.07
N ASN A 30 8.96 -9.18 14.97
CA ASN A 30 7.88 -10.02 15.50
C ASN A 30 8.08 -10.27 17.00
N ASN A 31 7.47 -9.44 17.85
CA ASN A 31 7.54 -9.56 19.31
C ASN A 31 6.75 -10.76 19.89
N GLN A 32 6.07 -11.55 19.04
CA GLN A 32 5.28 -12.72 19.43
C GLN A 32 5.94 -14.05 19.05
N ALA A 33 7.11 -14.01 18.41
CA ALA A 33 7.80 -15.22 17.99
C ALA A 33 8.40 -15.97 19.21
N LYS A 34 8.21 -17.28 19.24
CA LYS A 34 8.88 -18.21 20.18
C LYS A 34 10.39 -18.26 19.93
N SER A 35 10.80 -18.18 18.69
CA SER A 35 12.20 -18.15 18.26
C SER A 35 12.39 -17.29 17.04
N ILE A 36 13.46 -16.51 17.04
CA ILE A 36 13.89 -15.69 15.90
C ILE A 36 15.36 -15.98 15.64
N ASP A 37 15.69 -16.39 14.43
CA ASP A 37 17.04 -16.42 13.89
C ASP A 37 17.14 -15.37 12.79
N ALA A 38 17.96 -14.36 12.97
CA ALA A 38 18.09 -13.24 12.06
C ALA A 38 19.55 -13.00 11.68
N GLN A 39 19.79 -12.87 10.38
CA GLN A 39 21.07 -12.53 9.80
C GLN A 39 20.90 -11.23 9.00
N LEU A 40 21.78 -10.26 9.23
CA LEU A 40 21.75 -8.99 8.56
C LEU A 40 23.16 -8.62 8.08
N GLY A 41 23.28 -8.31 6.80
CA GLY A 41 24.43 -7.69 6.19
C GLY A 41 24.05 -6.31 5.63
N ALA A 42 24.85 -5.31 5.90
CA ALA A 42 24.64 -3.98 5.35
C ALA A 42 25.96 -3.38 4.87
N TYR A 43 25.91 -2.75 3.71
CA TYR A 43 27.03 -2.03 3.11
C TYR A 43 26.55 -0.68 2.64
N ASN A 44 27.35 0.38 2.87
CA ASN A 44 27.08 1.70 2.35
C ASN A 44 28.35 2.31 1.74
N PHE A 45 28.17 3.22 0.81
CA PHE A 45 29.25 4.01 0.23
C PHE A 45 28.75 5.43 -0.06
N SER A 46 29.68 6.38 -0.03
CA SER A 46 29.50 7.74 -0.53
C SER A 46 30.79 8.18 -1.17
N HIS A 47 30.69 8.83 -2.32
CA HIS A 47 31.82 9.32 -3.08
C HIS A 47 31.46 10.62 -3.79
N SER A 48 32.29 11.64 -3.66
CA SER A 48 32.15 12.92 -4.34
C SER A 48 33.33 13.10 -5.30
N PRO A 49 33.14 12.78 -6.61
CA PRO A 49 34.20 12.93 -7.60
C PRO A 49 34.71 14.39 -7.72
N ASN A 50 33.83 15.33 -7.44
CA ASN A 50 34.10 16.78 -7.38
C ASN A 50 33.02 17.48 -6.54
N GLU A 51 33.11 18.80 -6.36
CA GLU A 51 32.19 19.62 -5.55
C GLU A 51 30.75 19.66 -6.10
N THR A 52 30.57 19.33 -7.39
CA THR A 52 29.26 19.41 -8.05
C THR A 52 28.57 18.06 -8.20
N TRP A 53 29.25 16.95 -7.89
CA TRP A 53 28.71 15.61 -8.10
C TRP A 53 28.92 14.73 -6.89
N GLU A 54 27.83 14.23 -6.36
CA GLU A 54 27.81 13.26 -5.24
C GLU A 54 27.12 11.98 -5.68
N ILE A 55 27.68 10.85 -5.29
CA ILE A 55 27.17 9.51 -5.53
C ILE A 55 27.15 8.78 -4.20
N SER A 56 26.04 8.18 -3.86
CA SER A 56 25.91 7.36 -2.64
C SER A 56 25.01 6.16 -2.86
N GLY A 57 25.13 5.19 -2.00
CA GLY A 57 24.27 4.03 -2.05
C GLY A 57 24.44 3.12 -0.85
N PHE A 58 23.50 2.20 -0.73
CA PHE A 58 23.58 1.13 0.24
C PHE A 58 22.99 -0.17 -0.30
N ALA A 59 23.43 -1.27 0.29
CA ALA A 59 22.85 -2.59 0.12
C ALA A 59 22.54 -3.18 1.50
N ILE A 60 21.35 -3.77 1.64
CA ILE A 60 20.92 -4.51 2.83
C ILE A 60 20.49 -5.89 2.38
N LEU A 61 21.08 -6.91 3.01
CA LEU A 61 20.74 -8.30 2.82
C LEU A 61 20.29 -8.84 4.17
N SER A 62 19.08 -9.37 4.25
CA SER A 62 18.58 -9.96 5.48
C SER A 62 17.97 -11.34 5.23
N LYS A 63 18.15 -12.21 6.19
CA LYS A 63 17.49 -13.51 6.29
C LYS A 63 16.95 -13.67 7.70
N THR A 64 15.66 -14.02 7.80
CA THR A 64 14.99 -14.17 9.10
C THR A 64 14.17 -15.44 9.10
N LYS A 65 14.38 -16.28 10.10
CA LYS A 65 13.52 -17.43 10.37
C LYS A 65 12.81 -17.23 11.70
N ASN A 66 11.49 -17.20 11.66
CA ASN A 66 10.65 -17.04 12.84
C ASN A 66 9.85 -18.33 13.09
N ILE A 67 9.73 -18.70 14.36
CA ILE A 67 8.82 -19.77 14.79
C ILE A 67 7.80 -19.13 15.73
N VAL A 68 6.53 -19.26 15.39
CA VAL A 68 5.41 -18.72 16.17
C VAL A 68 4.50 -19.88 16.56
N GLU A 69 4.14 -19.96 17.83
CA GLU A 69 3.08 -20.86 18.34
C GLU A 69 1.94 -19.99 18.85
N GLU A 70 0.75 -20.21 18.33
CA GLU A 70 -0.44 -19.49 18.74
C GLU A 70 -1.53 -20.47 19.16
N LYS A 71 -2.21 -20.18 20.28
CA LYS A 71 -3.37 -20.93 20.76
C LYS A 71 -4.53 -19.97 20.89
N ILE A 72 -5.59 -20.24 20.13
CA ILE A 72 -6.78 -19.40 20.09
C ILE A 72 -7.97 -20.23 20.58
N SER A 73 -8.72 -19.68 21.52
CA SER A 73 -10.02 -20.21 21.90
C SER A 73 -11.12 -19.22 21.57
N ARG A 74 -12.06 -19.62 20.73
CA ARG A 74 -13.22 -18.83 20.30
C ARG A 74 -14.50 -19.39 20.86
N ASN A 75 -15.23 -18.58 21.62
CA ASN A 75 -16.55 -18.91 22.13
C ASN A 75 -17.59 -18.22 21.25
N TYR A 76 -18.44 -19.03 20.62
CA TYR A 76 -19.52 -18.52 19.78
C TYR A 76 -20.79 -18.29 20.59
N THR A 77 -21.61 -17.34 20.19
CA THR A 77 -22.88 -17.01 20.87
C THR A 77 -23.90 -18.13 20.86
N ASN A 78 -23.75 -19.14 19.99
CA ASN A 78 -24.57 -20.36 19.93
C ASN A 78 -24.10 -21.46 20.89
N GLY A 79 -23.11 -21.17 21.75
CA GLY A 79 -22.55 -22.12 22.72
C GLY A 79 -21.45 -23.04 22.16
N ASN A 80 -21.09 -22.91 20.89
CA ASN A 80 -19.97 -23.69 20.36
C ASN A 80 -18.64 -23.05 20.80
N ILE A 81 -17.63 -23.89 21.04
CA ILE A 81 -16.26 -23.48 21.35
C ILE A 81 -15.35 -24.06 20.26
N GLN A 82 -14.51 -23.22 19.70
CA GLN A 82 -13.45 -23.64 18.77
C GLN A 82 -12.09 -23.32 19.38
N ASN A 83 -11.27 -24.33 19.54
CA ASN A 83 -9.88 -24.18 19.92
C ASN A 83 -9.01 -24.41 18.69
N SER A 84 -8.03 -23.55 18.45
CA SER A 84 -6.99 -23.78 17.45
C SER A 84 -5.61 -23.68 18.05
N GLU A 85 -4.70 -24.49 17.56
CA GLU A 85 -3.29 -24.46 17.86
C GLU A 85 -2.54 -24.37 16.54
N ASP A 86 -1.80 -23.26 16.36
CA ASP A 86 -1.09 -22.91 15.13
C ASP A 86 0.41 -22.93 15.39
N ASN A 87 1.15 -23.73 14.62
CA ASN A 87 2.61 -23.73 14.57
C ASN A 87 3.04 -23.13 13.22
N VAL A 88 3.59 -21.93 13.25
CA VAL A 88 3.98 -21.18 12.05
C VAL A 88 5.49 -21.08 11.97
N ILE A 89 6.03 -21.48 10.83
CA ILE A 89 7.45 -21.30 10.50
C ILE A 89 7.52 -20.36 9.30
N GLN A 90 8.14 -19.19 9.51
CA GLN A 90 8.36 -18.19 8.47
C GLN A 90 9.85 -18.10 8.16
N ASP A 91 10.21 -18.27 6.89
CA ASP A 91 11.55 -18.03 6.35
C ASP A 91 11.46 -16.88 5.34
N ASN A 92 12.11 -15.76 5.66
CA ASN A 92 12.06 -14.56 4.86
C ASN A 92 13.47 -14.14 4.49
N GLN A 93 13.71 -13.93 3.21
CA GLN A 93 14.95 -13.37 2.69
C GLN A 93 14.61 -12.04 2.00
N GLN A 94 15.44 -11.02 2.20
CA GLN A 94 15.22 -9.72 1.62
C GLN A 94 16.52 -9.09 1.15
N GLN A 95 16.45 -8.48 -0.01
CA GLN A 95 17.53 -7.73 -0.63
C GLN A 95 17.03 -6.34 -0.96
N LEU A 96 17.77 -5.33 -0.54
CA LEU A 96 17.46 -3.94 -0.75
C LEU A 96 18.71 -3.21 -1.23
N TYR A 97 18.63 -2.61 -2.41
CA TYR A 97 19.73 -1.82 -2.99
C TYR A 97 19.22 -0.41 -3.28
N LYS A 98 19.91 0.59 -2.76
CA LYS A 98 19.65 1.98 -3.09
C LYS A 98 20.87 2.62 -3.71
N PHE A 99 20.65 3.37 -4.79
CA PHE A 99 21.62 4.23 -5.41
C PHE A 99 21.04 5.66 -5.49
N THR A 100 21.83 6.64 -5.12
CA THR A 100 21.47 8.05 -5.20
C THR A 100 22.59 8.80 -5.86
N THR A 101 22.30 9.68 -6.79
CA THR A 101 23.26 10.63 -7.34
C THR A 101 22.67 12.02 -7.35
N ALA A 102 23.43 13.00 -6.87
CA ALA A 102 23.11 14.42 -6.90
C ALA A 102 24.14 15.14 -7.78
N PHE A 103 23.65 15.92 -8.73
CA PHE A 103 24.49 16.69 -9.65
C PHE A 103 24.05 18.15 -9.68
N ASN A 104 24.91 19.03 -9.19
CA ASN A 104 24.70 20.46 -9.03
C ASN A 104 25.79 21.25 -9.78
N PRO A 105 25.71 21.32 -11.13
CA PRO A 105 26.77 21.89 -11.96
C PRO A 105 26.98 23.39 -11.71
N ASN A 106 26.00 24.09 -11.19
CA ASN A 106 26.03 25.50 -10.82
C ASN A 106 24.91 25.83 -9.83
N ASP A 107 24.88 27.06 -9.32
CA ASP A 107 23.89 27.51 -8.31
C ASP A 107 22.44 27.53 -8.83
N ARG A 108 22.21 27.37 -10.14
CA ARG A 108 20.89 27.42 -10.75
C ARG A 108 20.25 26.07 -10.99
N LEU A 109 21.04 25.03 -11.21
CA LEU A 109 20.55 23.69 -11.53
C LEU A 109 20.97 22.71 -10.44
N GLN A 110 20.00 22.07 -9.85
CA GLN A 110 20.18 20.96 -8.91
C GLN A 110 19.39 19.77 -9.43
N THR A 111 20.04 18.61 -9.50
CA THR A 111 19.40 17.37 -9.94
C THR A 111 19.70 16.24 -8.98
N GLU A 112 18.74 15.40 -8.73
CA GLU A 112 18.88 14.21 -7.91
C GLU A 112 18.18 13.03 -8.60
N TYR A 113 18.87 11.91 -8.68
CA TYR A 113 18.31 10.67 -9.15
C TYR A 113 18.45 9.60 -8.07
N ASN A 114 17.37 8.93 -7.77
CA ASN A 114 17.28 7.82 -6.83
C ASN A 114 16.83 6.56 -7.55
N LEU A 115 17.52 5.45 -7.32
CA LEU A 115 17.14 4.11 -7.73
C LEU A 115 17.02 3.24 -6.48
N LEU A 116 15.90 2.56 -6.31
CA LEU A 116 15.69 1.57 -5.27
C LEU A 116 15.23 0.26 -5.91
N ILE A 117 15.99 -0.81 -5.65
CA ILE A 117 15.66 -2.17 -6.08
C ILE A 117 15.37 -2.97 -4.81
N LYS A 118 14.24 -3.68 -4.81
CA LYS A 118 13.85 -4.60 -3.75
C LYS A 118 13.57 -5.96 -4.35
N SER A 119 13.99 -7.01 -3.66
CA SER A 119 13.61 -8.39 -3.93
C SER A 119 13.46 -9.11 -2.61
N ALA A 120 12.47 -9.97 -2.49
CA ALA A 120 12.30 -10.81 -1.31
C ALA A 120 11.87 -12.21 -1.73
N GLU A 121 12.06 -13.16 -0.84
CA GLU A 121 11.51 -14.51 -0.87
C GLU A 121 10.91 -14.76 0.51
N ASN A 122 9.60 -15.00 0.55
CA ASN A 122 8.87 -15.23 1.78
C ASN A 122 8.23 -16.61 1.70
N ILE A 123 8.50 -17.45 2.68
CA ILE A 123 7.92 -18.79 2.80
C ILE A 123 7.31 -18.92 4.19
N GLU A 124 6.04 -19.31 4.23
CA GLU A 124 5.31 -19.60 5.48
C GLU A 124 4.74 -21.01 5.43
N ASN A 125 5.10 -21.82 6.42
CA ASN A 125 4.50 -23.11 6.68
C ASN A 125 3.73 -23.04 7.98
N THR A 126 2.45 -23.41 7.97
CA THR A 126 1.59 -23.44 9.16
C THR A 126 0.99 -24.82 9.31
N ASP A 127 1.24 -25.44 10.45
CA ASP A 127 0.50 -26.61 10.91
C ASP A 127 -0.56 -26.13 11.91
N LEU A 128 -1.84 -26.27 11.53
CA LEU A 128 -2.98 -25.83 12.31
C LEU A 128 -3.83 -27.04 12.69
N MET A 129 -4.14 -27.15 13.97
CA MET A 129 -5.11 -28.10 14.50
C MET A 129 -6.31 -27.31 15.04
N SER A 130 -7.50 -27.59 14.52
CA SER A 130 -8.75 -26.95 14.95
C SER A 130 -9.69 -27.97 15.52
N GLU A 131 -10.12 -27.76 16.77
CA GLU A 131 -11.06 -28.60 17.50
C GLU A 131 -12.33 -27.83 17.80
N SER A 132 -13.47 -28.36 17.39
CA SER A 132 -14.76 -27.76 17.69
C SER A 132 -15.51 -28.56 18.74
N PHE A 133 -16.04 -27.90 19.76
CA PHE A 133 -16.84 -28.49 20.84
C PHE A 133 -18.23 -27.88 20.83
N ARG A 134 -19.24 -28.69 21.23
CA ARG A 134 -20.58 -28.16 21.47
C ARG A 134 -20.78 -27.99 22.98
N ASP A 135 -21.03 -26.76 23.40
CA ASP A 135 -21.55 -26.51 24.75
C ASP A 135 -23.06 -26.76 24.74
N SER A 136 -23.45 -27.98 25.09
CA SER A 136 -24.85 -28.23 25.47
C SER A 136 -24.99 -27.91 26.95
N SER A 137 -25.89 -26.98 27.29
CA SER A 137 -26.11 -26.37 28.61
C SER A 137 -26.25 -27.31 29.80
N ASN A 138 -26.12 -28.61 29.60
CA ASN A 138 -26.19 -29.63 30.68
C ASN A 138 -25.01 -30.63 30.70
N GLN A 139 -24.17 -30.71 29.67
CA GLN A 139 -22.91 -31.47 29.66
C GLN A 139 -21.98 -30.94 28.53
N PRO A 140 -20.88 -30.26 28.83
CA PRO A 140 -19.87 -29.96 27.84
C PRO A 140 -19.33 -31.27 27.25
N SER A 141 -19.27 -31.38 25.93
CA SER A 141 -18.68 -32.55 25.28
C SER A 141 -17.19 -32.58 25.62
N ILE A 142 -16.75 -33.69 26.22
CA ILE A 142 -15.34 -33.93 26.56
C ILE A 142 -14.52 -34.25 25.30
N GLN A 143 -15.17 -34.67 24.23
CA GLN A 143 -14.56 -34.98 22.93
C GLN A 143 -14.94 -33.90 21.91
N PRO A 144 -14.01 -33.50 21.04
CA PRO A 144 -14.34 -32.60 19.95
C PRO A 144 -15.37 -33.25 19.02
N ILE A 145 -16.36 -32.48 18.60
CA ILE A 145 -17.36 -32.92 17.61
C ILE A 145 -16.78 -32.86 16.19
N GLU A 146 -15.74 -32.07 15.99
CA GLU A 146 -15.03 -31.93 14.73
C GLU A 146 -13.54 -31.64 15.02
N LEU A 147 -12.68 -32.37 14.35
CA LEU A 147 -11.23 -32.19 14.38
C LEU A 147 -10.77 -31.99 12.94
N ASP A 148 -10.09 -30.89 12.66
CA ASP A 148 -9.52 -30.58 11.35
C ASP A 148 -8.04 -30.32 11.48
N GLN A 149 -7.23 -31.09 10.74
CA GLN A 149 -5.81 -30.86 10.59
C GLN A 149 -5.57 -30.16 9.27
N ILE A 150 -4.95 -28.99 9.33
CA ILE A 150 -4.76 -28.12 8.18
C ILE A 150 -3.27 -27.80 8.05
N ASN A 151 -2.68 -28.14 6.91
CA ASN A 151 -1.34 -27.69 6.55
C ASN A 151 -1.46 -26.57 5.53
N LEU A 152 -0.96 -25.40 5.88
CA LEU A 152 -0.89 -24.25 4.99
C LEU A 152 0.54 -24.04 4.53
N TYR A 153 0.67 -23.72 3.26
CA TYR A 153 1.91 -23.26 2.68
C TYR A 153 1.65 -21.98 1.89
N LYS A 154 2.42 -20.95 2.17
CA LYS A 154 2.42 -19.71 1.40
C LYS A 154 3.84 -19.42 0.94
N SER A 155 4.00 -18.98 -0.28
CA SER A 155 5.23 -18.42 -0.78
C SER A 155 4.94 -17.19 -1.64
N ASP A 156 5.90 -16.27 -1.68
CA ASP A 156 5.84 -15.05 -2.46
C ASP A 156 7.27 -14.58 -2.75
N GLU A 157 7.56 -14.22 -4.01
CA GLU A 157 8.85 -13.70 -4.45
C GLU A 157 8.71 -12.27 -5.02
N PRO A 158 8.27 -11.30 -4.20
CA PRO A 158 8.03 -9.95 -4.68
C PRO A 158 9.32 -9.25 -5.10
N SER A 159 9.24 -8.54 -6.21
CA SER A 159 10.33 -7.70 -6.69
C SER A 159 9.83 -6.33 -7.13
N SER A 160 10.64 -5.29 -6.93
CA SER A 160 10.31 -3.96 -7.41
C SER A 160 11.53 -3.12 -7.74
N ILE A 161 11.38 -2.27 -8.76
CA ILE A 161 12.32 -1.22 -9.14
C ILE A 161 11.57 0.10 -9.04
N ASN A 162 12.08 1.00 -8.21
CA ASN A 162 11.56 2.35 -8.08
C ASN A 162 12.65 3.36 -8.44
N GLN A 163 12.35 4.23 -9.40
CA GLN A 163 13.23 5.28 -9.89
C GLN A 163 12.59 6.63 -9.65
N GLU A 164 13.35 7.59 -9.19
CA GLU A 164 12.91 8.96 -8.96
C GLU A 164 13.94 9.94 -9.52
N LEU A 165 13.49 10.88 -10.31
CA LEU A 165 14.30 12.00 -10.82
C LEU A 165 13.69 13.30 -10.32
N LYS A 166 14.53 14.14 -9.72
CA LYS A 166 14.19 15.51 -9.33
C LYS A 166 15.14 16.46 -10.02
N ALA A 167 14.61 17.56 -10.53
CA ALA A 167 15.40 18.66 -11.07
C ALA A 167 14.80 19.98 -10.59
N TYR A 168 15.65 20.83 -10.07
CA TYR A 168 15.28 22.17 -9.64
C TYR A 168 16.12 23.18 -10.42
N TYR A 169 15.45 24.13 -11.08
CA TYR A 169 16.11 25.12 -11.92
C TYR A 169 15.64 26.53 -11.58
N THR A 170 16.58 27.37 -11.16
CA THR A 170 16.38 28.81 -10.91
C THR A 170 16.80 29.61 -12.15
N LEU A 171 15.83 30.05 -12.95
CA LEU A 171 16.11 30.88 -14.12
C LEU A 171 16.63 32.23 -13.67
N ASN A 172 15.97 32.87 -12.72
CA ASN A 172 16.32 34.10 -12.03
C ASN A 172 15.56 34.19 -10.69
N GLU A 173 15.65 35.34 -10.00
CA GLU A 173 15.02 35.54 -8.68
C GLU A 173 13.49 35.40 -8.69
N ASP A 174 12.85 35.63 -9.83
CA ASP A 174 11.40 35.61 -9.97
C ASP A 174 10.84 34.29 -10.54
N HIS A 175 11.67 33.49 -11.23
CA HIS A 175 11.24 32.33 -12.01
C HIS A 175 12.00 31.07 -11.60
N ILE A 176 11.30 30.14 -11.00
CA ILE A 176 11.84 28.88 -10.50
C ILE A 176 11.01 27.71 -11.05
N PHE A 177 11.67 26.67 -11.50
CA PHE A 177 11.07 25.45 -12.01
C PHE A 177 11.50 24.26 -11.15
N SER A 178 10.57 23.34 -10.88
CA SER A 178 10.87 22.04 -10.28
C SER A 178 10.22 20.95 -11.11
N PHE A 179 11.00 19.98 -11.52
CA PHE A 179 10.53 18.78 -12.22
C PHE A 179 10.76 17.58 -11.32
N GLU A 180 9.73 16.75 -11.17
CA GLU A 180 9.82 15.47 -10.48
C GLU A 180 9.18 14.39 -11.34
N ALA A 181 9.86 13.24 -11.49
CA ALA A 181 9.33 12.07 -12.15
C ALA A 181 9.64 10.83 -11.33
N GLN A 182 8.70 9.89 -11.29
CA GLN A 182 8.85 8.60 -10.62
C GLN A 182 8.35 7.48 -11.53
N HIS A 183 9.08 6.36 -11.54
CA HIS A 183 8.66 5.12 -12.18
C HIS A 183 8.77 3.98 -11.18
N LEU A 184 7.69 3.22 -11.01
CA LEU A 184 7.62 2.00 -10.21
C LEU A 184 7.24 0.85 -11.13
N SER A 185 8.08 -0.20 -11.16
CA SER A 185 7.74 -1.50 -11.71
C SER A 185 7.79 -2.52 -10.58
N GLN A 186 6.72 -3.28 -10.39
CA GLN A 186 6.56 -4.24 -9.29
C GLN A 186 5.92 -5.52 -9.82
N ASN A 187 6.44 -6.65 -9.35
CA ASN A 187 5.88 -7.98 -9.59
C ASN A 187 5.72 -8.70 -8.24
N GLU A 188 4.56 -9.35 -8.06
CA GLU A 188 4.23 -10.20 -6.92
C GLU A 188 3.61 -11.49 -7.44
N ASP A 189 4.04 -12.63 -6.92
CA ASP A 189 3.60 -13.96 -7.35
C ASP A 189 3.18 -14.87 -6.17
N PRO A 190 2.27 -14.40 -5.29
CA PRO A 190 1.90 -15.16 -4.12
C PRO A 190 1.21 -16.48 -4.49
N PHE A 191 1.72 -17.54 -3.89
CA PHE A 191 1.18 -18.89 -3.95
C PHE A 191 0.58 -19.26 -2.60
N TYR A 192 -0.58 -19.90 -2.64
CA TYR A 192 -1.28 -20.40 -1.45
C TYR A 192 -1.69 -21.85 -1.62
N ARG A 193 -1.44 -22.68 -0.61
CA ARG A 193 -1.87 -24.08 -0.54
C ARG A 193 -2.48 -24.38 0.83
N ALA A 194 -3.64 -25.02 0.84
CA ALA A 194 -4.25 -25.58 2.02
C ALA A 194 -4.54 -27.07 1.83
N ILE A 195 -3.97 -27.91 2.68
CA ILE A 195 -4.25 -29.36 2.73
C ILE A 195 -5.00 -29.61 4.03
N ARG A 196 -6.20 -30.21 3.95
CA ARG A 196 -7.05 -30.45 5.11
C ARG A 196 -7.88 -31.73 5.00
N ASP A 197 -8.31 -32.24 6.15
CA ASP A 197 -9.13 -33.48 6.22
C ASP A 197 -10.60 -33.21 5.87
N ILE A 198 -11.09 -32.02 6.16
CA ILE A 198 -12.50 -31.66 5.96
C ILE A 198 -12.63 -30.88 4.63
N GLN A 199 -13.64 -31.25 3.83
CA GLN A 199 -13.91 -30.55 2.57
C GLN A 199 -14.20 -29.09 2.79
N PRO A 200 -13.33 -28.18 2.28
CA PRO A 200 -13.58 -26.74 2.32
C PRO A 200 -14.59 -26.30 1.26
N PHE A 201 -15.20 -25.14 1.48
CA PHE A 201 -15.97 -24.41 0.47
C PHE A 201 -17.00 -25.26 -0.28
N ARG A 202 -17.74 -26.11 0.43
CA ARG A 202 -18.81 -26.95 -0.14
C ARG A 202 -19.78 -26.10 -0.95
N ASN A 203 -20.12 -26.57 -2.15
CA ASN A 203 -21.00 -25.89 -3.13
C ASN A 203 -20.43 -24.61 -3.75
N ILE A 204 -19.18 -24.26 -3.48
CA ILE A 204 -18.47 -23.12 -4.12
C ILE A 204 -17.38 -23.66 -5.04
N ILE A 205 -16.50 -24.52 -4.53
CA ILE A 205 -15.47 -25.16 -5.35
C ILE A 205 -15.90 -26.59 -5.68
N PRO A 206 -15.92 -26.98 -6.97
CA PRO A 206 -16.31 -28.33 -7.39
C PRO A 206 -15.15 -29.33 -7.19
N LEU A 207 -14.77 -29.55 -5.93
CA LEU A 207 -13.67 -30.45 -5.56
C LEU A 207 -13.99 -31.91 -5.88
N ASN A 208 -12.98 -32.65 -6.33
CA ASN A 208 -13.04 -34.10 -6.35
C ASN A 208 -12.96 -34.60 -4.91
N THR A 209 -14.03 -35.26 -4.45
CA THR A 209 -14.18 -35.72 -3.08
C THR A 209 -13.63 -37.13 -2.84
N ASP A 210 -13.25 -37.86 -3.88
CA ASP A 210 -12.65 -39.21 -3.78
C ASP A 210 -11.14 -39.12 -3.56
N GLN A 211 -10.78 -38.43 -2.49
CA GLN A 211 -9.38 -38.14 -2.10
C GLN A 211 -9.22 -38.38 -0.60
N SER A 212 -7.99 -38.74 -0.18
CA SER A 212 -7.66 -38.90 1.24
C SER A 212 -7.69 -37.57 1.99
N LYS A 213 -7.26 -36.49 1.32
CA LYS A 213 -7.27 -35.10 1.82
C LYS A 213 -7.65 -34.13 0.71
N PHE A 214 -8.14 -32.96 1.10
CA PHE A 214 -8.43 -31.87 0.19
C PHE A 214 -7.22 -30.95 0.08
N ASN A 215 -6.52 -31.00 -1.06
CA ASN A 215 -5.35 -30.17 -1.36
C ASN A 215 -5.76 -29.07 -2.35
N VAL A 216 -6.13 -27.91 -1.83
CA VAL A 216 -6.62 -26.76 -2.62
C VAL A 216 -5.54 -25.68 -2.67
N ASN A 217 -5.30 -25.20 -3.87
CA ASN A 217 -4.20 -24.29 -4.16
C ASN A 217 -4.70 -23.07 -4.92
N GLN A 218 -3.97 -21.95 -4.80
CA GLN A 218 -4.14 -20.77 -5.62
C GLN A 218 -2.80 -20.18 -6.02
N ASN A 219 -2.62 -19.96 -7.31
CA ASN A 219 -1.57 -19.08 -7.85
C ASN A 219 -2.17 -17.68 -8.01
N ARG A 220 -1.35 -16.66 -7.73
CA ARG A 220 -1.64 -15.26 -8.04
C ARG A 220 -0.42 -14.65 -8.69
N ILE A 221 -0.64 -13.72 -9.61
CA ILE A 221 0.40 -12.87 -10.18
C ILE A 221 -0.18 -11.46 -10.24
N VAL A 222 0.54 -10.49 -9.68
CA VAL A 222 0.18 -9.08 -9.72
C VAL A 222 1.36 -8.30 -10.27
N GLU A 223 1.18 -7.72 -11.45
CA GLU A 223 2.17 -6.85 -12.07
C GLU A 223 1.69 -5.41 -12.01
N THR A 224 2.55 -4.50 -11.60
CA THR A 224 2.24 -3.07 -11.52
C THR A 224 3.34 -2.28 -12.21
N ASP A 225 2.95 -1.44 -13.16
CA ASP A 225 3.79 -0.40 -13.78
C ASP A 225 3.14 0.96 -13.55
N LYS A 226 3.87 1.89 -12.92
CA LYS A 226 3.36 3.21 -12.56
C LYS A 226 4.37 4.27 -12.93
N VAL A 227 3.92 5.27 -13.69
CA VAL A 227 4.69 6.48 -14.00
C VAL A 227 3.96 7.68 -13.43
N GLU A 228 4.70 8.53 -12.74
CA GLU A 228 4.22 9.84 -12.26
C GLU A 228 5.22 10.90 -12.71
N ALA A 229 4.74 12.03 -13.21
CA ALA A 229 5.59 13.18 -13.52
C ALA A 229 4.84 14.47 -13.20
N LYS A 230 5.56 15.46 -12.68
CA LYS A 230 5.03 16.80 -12.47
C LYS A 230 6.08 17.86 -12.75
N LEU A 231 5.60 19.01 -13.21
CA LEU A 231 6.35 20.23 -13.40
C LEU A 231 5.68 21.33 -12.56
N ASP A 232 6.41 21.87 -11.61
CA ASP A 232 6.04 23.05 -10.84
C ASP A 232 6.74 24.27 -11.42
N TYR A 233 6.00 25.35 -11.61
CA TYR A 233 6.53 26.66 -11.96
C TYR A 233 6.13 27.67 -10.89
N TYR A 234 7.13 28.24 -10.24
CA TYR A 234 6.96 29.30 -9.24
C TYR A 234 7.26 30.65 -9.87
N TYR A 235 6.27 31.54 -9.83
CA TYR A 235 6.42 32.94 -10.23
C TYR A 235 6.34 33.83 -8.99
N ILE A 236 7.47 34.43 -8.62
CA ILE A 236 7.61 35.33 -7.49
C ILE A 236 7.21 36.72 -7.92
N LEU A 237 6.03 37.18 -7.49
CA LEU A 237 5.50 38.50 -7.81
C LEU A 237 6.16 39.57 -6.94
N THR A 238 6.36 39.25 -5.66
CA THR A 238 7.03 40.11 -4.68
C THR A 238 7.68 39.20 -3.61
N PRO A 239 8.56 39.70 -2.74
CA PRO A 239 9.08 38.92 -1.61
C PRO A 239 7.98 38.37 -0.67
N LYS A 240 6.76 38.88 -0.78
CA LYS A 240 5.60 38.47 0.04
C LYS A 240 4.52 37.73 -0.72
N SER A 241 4.66 37.55 -2.04
CA SER A 241 3.62 36.89 -2.83
C SER A 241 4.21 36.12 -4.00
N ASN A 242 3.70 34.90 -4.25
CA ASN A 242 4.05 34.06 -5.39
C ASN A 242 2.86 33.26 -5.89
N LEU A 243 2.90 32.92 -7.16
CA LEU A 243 2.04 31.97 -7.83
C LEU A 243 2.81 30.66 -8.03
N ASN A 244 2.16 29.53 -7.79
CA ASN A 244 2.66 28.22 -8.13
C ASN A 244 1.68 27.54 -9.09
N PHE A 245 2.19 27.19 -10.27
CA PHE A 245 1.49 26.41 -11.29
C PHE A 245 2.10 25.02 -11.30
N THR A 246 1.26 23.99 -11.15
CA THR A 246 1.70 22.60 -11.24
C THR A 246 0.95 21.90 -12.37
N PHE A 247 1.69 21.23 -13.25
CA PHE A 247 1.18 20.32 -14.27
C PHE A 247 1.69 18.92 -13.95
N GLY A 248 0.84 17.93 -14.01
CA GLY A 248 1.28 16.58 -13.75
C GLY A 248 0.41 15.51 -14.37
N ILE A 249 1.00 14.32 -14.45
CA ILE A 249 0.37 13.10 -14.95
C ILE A 249 0.68 11.94 -14.01
N THR A 250 -0.27 11.02 -13.89
CA THR A 250 -0.08 9.69 -13.30
C THR A 250 -0.65 8.67 -14.28
N ASP A 251 0.13 7.68 -14.65
CA ASP A 251 -0.30 6.52 -15.45
C ASP A 251 0.01 5.25 -14.65
N VAL A 252 -0.98 4.38 -14.49
CA VAL A 252 -0.85 3.12 -13.78
C VAL A 252 -1.44 2.02 -14.63
N LYS A 253 -0.68 0.94 -14.77
CA LYS A 253 -1.12 -0.32 -15.39
C LYS A 253 -0.92 -1.42 -14.38
N GLN A 254 -1.95 -2.22 -14.17
CA GLN A 254 -1.90 -3.38 -13.30
C GLN A 254 -2.54 -4.57 -13.99
N ASN A 255 -1.84 -5.71 -13.95
CA ASN A 255 -2.35 -7.00 -14.38
C ASN A 255 -2.52 -7.88 -13.16
N PHE A 256 -3.65 -8.52 -13.03
CA PHE A 256 -3.93 -9.45 -11.96
C PHE A 256 -4.46 -10.76 -12.52
N ASN A 257 -3.68 -11.83 -12.35
CA ASN A 257 -4.04 -13.18 -12.74
C ASN A 257 -4.11 -14.07 -11.51
N SER A 258 -5.14 -14.86 -11.36
CA SER A 258 -5.22 -15.89 -10.33
C SER A 258 -6.00 -17.10 -10.79
N SER A 259 -5.63 -18.27 -10.26
CA SER A 259 -6.34 -19.51 -10.52
C SER A 259 -6.38 -20.40 -9.30
N ILE A 260 -7.56 -20.96 -9.01
CA ILE A 260 -7.76 -21.97 -7.96
C ILE A 260 -7.76 -23.34 -8.60
N PHE A 261 -7.06 -24.31 -8.00
CA PHE A 261 -6.98 -25.68 -8.50
C PHE A 261 -6.81 -26.67 -7.34
N GLN A 262 -7.12 -27.92 -7.60
CA GLN A 262 -6.92 -29.04 -6.66
C GLN A 262 -5.79 -29.94 -7.13
N ILE A 263 -4.96 -30.41 -6.20
CA ILE A 263 -3.99 -31.49 -6.43
C ILE A 263 -4.58 -32.78 -5.84
N LEU A 264 -4.67 -33.82 -6.66
CA LEU A 264 -5.22 -35.12 -6.26
C LEU A 264 -4.15 -35.99 -5.58
N ASP A 265 -4.57 -37.10 -4.93
CA ASP A 265 -3.68 -38.05 -4.27
C ASP A 265 -2.62 -38.68 -5.19
N ASN A 266 -2.91 -38.74 -6.49
CA ASN A 266 -1.97 -39.19 -7.53
C ASN A 266 -1.04 -38.08 -8.05
N ASN A 267 -1.03 -36.90 -7.41
CA ASN A 267 -0.31 -35.70 -7.78
C ASN A 267 -0.75 -35.02 -9.10
N SER A 268 -1.89 -35.42 -9.68
CA SER A 268 -2.42 -34.69 -10.83
C SER A 268 -3.12 -33.43 -10.40
N GLN A 269 -3.00 -32.37 -11.22
CA GLN A 269 -3.68 -31.11 -11.03
C GLN A 269 -5.02 -31.11 -11.74
N VAL A 270 -6.07 -30.68 -11.04
CA VAL A 270 -7.38 -30.40 -11.58
C VAL A 270 -7.64 -28.89 -11.50
N SER A 271 -7.67 -28.24 -12.65
CA SER A 271 -8.02 -26.82 -12.75
C SER A 271 -9.52 -26.68 -12.96
N PHE A 272 -10.08 -25.61 -12.42
CA PHE A 272 -11.50 -25.30 -12.52
C PHE A 272 -11.71 -24.27 -13.62
N ASN A 273 -12.57 -24.59 -14.61
CA ASN A 273 -12.88 -23.69 -15.75
C ASN A 273 -14.00 -22.68 -15.40
N ASP A 274 -14.30 -22.49 -14.12
CA ASP A 274 -15.30 -21.55 -13.65
C ASP A 274 -14.66 -20.16 -13.55
N GLU A 275 -15.26 -19.17 -14.19
CA GLU A 275 -14.80 -17.78 -14.20
C GLU A 275 -14.72 -17.20 -12.78
N ILE A 276 -15.56 -17.67 -11.86
CA ILE A 276 -15.55 -17.20 -10.45
C ILE A 276 -14.32 -17.71 -9.67
N LEU A 277 -13.63 -18.75 -10.13
CA LEU A 277 -12.46 -19.34 -9.51
C LEU A 277 -11.14 -18.90 -10.17
N ASN A 278 -11.23 -18.05 -11.18
CA ASN A 278 -10.10 -17.53 -11.93
C ASN A 278 -10.23 -16.02 -12.11
N ASN A 279 -9.12 -15.32 -12.11
CA ASN A 279 -9.06 -13.90 -12.46
C ASN A 279 -8.08 -13.70 -13.62
N ASP A 280 -8.46 -12.83 -14.55
CA ASP A 280 -7.63 -12.29 -15.61
C ASP A 280 -8.08 -10.84 -15.80
N VAL A 281 -7.40 -9.92 -15.12
CA VAL A 281 -7.81 -8.52 -14.99
C VAL A 281 -6.71 -7.60 -15.47
N ASP A 282 -7.01 -6.79 -16.47
CA ASP A 282 -6.20 -5.65 -16.91
C ASP A 282 -6.83 -4.35 -16.40
N PHE A 283 -6.12 -3.64 -15.54
CA PHE A 283 -6.54 -2.36 -15.01
C PHE A 283 -5.59 -1.24 -15.46
N LYS A 284 -6.16 -0.16 -15.99
CA LYS A 284 -5.44 1.06 -16.35
C LYS A 284 -6.06 2.25 -15.67
N PHE A 285 -5.22 3.11 -15.12
CA PHE A 285 -5.65 4.36 -14.53
C PHE A 285 -4.75 5.50 -15.01
N ASN A 286 -5.39 6.59 -15.41
CA ASN A 286 -4.71 7.81 -15.84
C ASN A 286 -5.31 9.02 -15.12
N ASP A 287 -4.45 9.89 -14.61
CA ASP A 287 -4.80 11.19 -14.03
C ASP A 287 -3.91 12.27 -14.63
N ALA A 288 -4.51 13.20 -15.35
CA ALA A 288 -3.83 14.41 -15.79
C ALA A 288 -4.37 15.60 -14.99
N TYR A 289 -3.49 16.43 -14.42
CA TYR A 289 -3.92 17.51 -13.55
C TYR A 289 -3.17 18.81 -13.74
N PHE A 290 -3.88 19.88 -13.39
CA PHE A 290 -3.37 21.24 -13.28
C PHE A 290 -3.74 21.81 -11.93
N SER A 291 -2.76 22.40 -11.22
CA SER A 291 -2.99 23.13 -9.96
C SER A 291 -2.50 24.56 -10.06
N LEU A 292 -3.22 25.45 -9.39
CA LEU A 292 -2.81 26.84 -9.18
C LEU A 292 -2.94 27.19 -7.70
N ASN A 293 -1.85 27.67 -7.11
CA ASN A 293 -1.81 28.14 -5.73
C ASN A 293 -1.25 29.58 -5.72
N TYR A 294 -1.90 30.45 -4.95
CA TYR A 294 -1.44 31.82 -4.74
C TYR A 294 -1.07 32.04 -3.27
N ARG A 295 0.19 32.17 -2.99
CA ARG A 295 0.69 32.46 -1.64
C ARG A 295 0.91 33.94 -1.47
N PHE A 296 0.38 34.57 -0.40
CA PHE A 296 0.65 35.94 -0.03
C PHE A 296 0.71 36.16 1.48
N ILE A 297 1.49 37.17 1.88
CA ILE A 297 1.71 37.54 3.28
C ILE A 297 1.15 38.94 3.50
N THR A 298 0.22 39.07 4.46
CA THR A 298 -0.36 40.35 4.86
C THR A 298 -0.45 40.45 6.37
N GLY A 299 0.30 41.38 6.99
CA GLY A 299 0.42 41.51 8.42
C GLY A 299 0.90 40.20 9.06
N ILE A 300 0.11 39.64 9.97
CA ILE A 300 0.40 38.38 10.68
C ILE A 300 -0.06 37.14 9.90
N PHE A 301 -0.72 37.31 8.75
CA PHE A 301 -1.33 36.22 7.99
C PHE A 301 -0.42 35.83 6.81
N THR A 302 -0.18 34.54 6.66
CA THR A 302 0.28 33.92 5.41
C THR A 302 -0.88 33.08 4.87
N MET A 303 -1.38 33.39 3.70
CA MET A 303 -2.51 32.70 3.07
C MET A 303 -2.06 32.06 1.76
N GLU A 304 -2.56 30.86 1.48
CA GLU A 304 -2.28 30.11 0.26
C GLU A 304 -3.57 29.42 -0.20
N PRO A 305 -4.52 30.17 -0.82
CA PRO A 305 -5.63 29.58 -1.54
C PRO A 305 -5.15 28.92 -2.81
N GLY A 306 -5.79 27.80 -3.17
CA GLY A 306 -5.48 27.07 -4.39
C GLY A 306 -6.64 26.23 -4.88
N PHE A 307 -6.44 25.67 -6.06
CA PHE A 307 -7.32 24.64 -6.60
C PHE A 307 -6.54 23.72 -7.53
N THR A 308 -7.04 22.49 -7.66
CA THR A 308 -6.54 21.49 -8.61
C THR A 308 -7.70 21.02 -9.49
N ILE A 309 -7.48 20.95 -10.79
CA ILE A 309 -8.37 20.33 -11.75
C ILE A 309 -7.71 19.03 -12.20
N ASN A 310 -8.43 17.92 -12.04
CA ASN A 310 -8.00 16.59 -12.46
C ASN A 310 -8.89 16.05 -13.55
N SER A 311 -8.32 15.37 -14.53
CA SER A 311 -9.01 14.56 -15.52
C SER A 311 -8.64 13.11 -15.32
N TYR A 312 -9.58 12.32 -14.81
CA TYR A 312 -9.41 10.92 -14.51
C TYR A 312 -9.96 10.05 -15.63
N LYS A 313 -9.24 8.96 -15.91
CA LYS A 313 -9.71 7.88 -16.75
C LYS A 313 -9.26 6.55 -16.14
N SER A 314 -10.20 5.60 -15.98
CA SER A 314 -9.90 4.23 -15.61
C SER A 314 -10.52 3.25 -16.61
N GLU A 315 -9.81 2.18 -16.92
CA GLU A 315 -10.28 1.07 -17.75
C GLU A 315 -10.02 -0.22 -16.97
N ASN A 316 -11.06 -1.02 -16.80
CA ASN A 316 -10.99 -2.34 -16.19
C ASN A 316 -11.50 -3.38 -17.18
N THR A 317 -10.63 -4.27 -17.62
CA THR A 317 -10.95 -5.34 -18.55
C THR A 317 -10.85 -6.68 -17.85
N GLN A 318 -11.95 -7.39 -17.77
CA GLN A 318 -12.03 -8.75 -17.22
C GLN A 318 -13.26 -9.47 -17.79
N LEU A 319 -13.24 -10.81 -17.83
CA LEU A 319 -14.36 -11.63 -18.34
C LEU A 319 -14.83 -11.16 -19.74
N ALA A 320 -13.89 -10.81 -20.63
CA ALA A 320 -14.14 -10.25 -21.96
C ALA A 320 -15.01 -8.98 -21.99
N ARG A 321 -15.11 -8.26 -20.86
CA ARG A 321 -15.78 -6.96 -20.73
C ARG A 321 -14.76 -5.89 -20.38
N THR A 322 -14.92 -4.70 -20.95
CA THR A 322 -14.14 -3.51 -20.59
C THR A 322 -15.07 -2.45 -20.04
N GLU A 323 -14.84 -2.06 -18.83
CA GLU A 323 -15.53 -0.94 -18.19
C GLU A 323 -14.60 0.28 -18.18
N THR A 324 -15.09 1.38 -18.75
CA THR A 324 -14.35 2.65 -18.80
C THR A 324 -15.11 3.70 -17.99
N ASN A 325 -14.41 4.33 -17.06
CA ASN A 325 -14.94 5.44 -16.30
C ASN A 325 -14.03 6.67 -16.49
N SER A 326 -14.63 7.83 -16.78
CA SER A 326 -13.89 9.09 -16.91
C SER A 326 -14.69 10.24 -16.32
N PHE A 327 -14.01 11.10 -15.59
CA PHE A 327 -14.62 12.30 -15.01
C PHE A 327 -13.58 13.38 -14.73
N THR A 328 -14.04 14.60 -14.65
CA THR A 328 -13.23 15.75 -14.24
C THR A 328 -13.65 16.19 -12.84
N ASP A 329 -12.69 16.45 -11.97
CA ASP A 329 -12.92 16.92 -10.60
C ASP A 329 -12.14 18.22 -10.34
N ILE A 330 -12.81 19.18 -9.68
CA ILE A 330 -12.19 20.44 -9.26
C ILE A 330 -12.14 20.46 -7.74
N ARG A 331 -10.94 20.57 -7.20
CA ARG A 331 -10.69 20.49 -5.77
C ARG A 331 -10.04 21.77 -5.26
N PRO A 332 -10.77 22.58 -4.50
CA PRO A 332 -10.16 23.71 -3.81
C PRO A 332 -9.31 23.25 -2.64
N ASP A 333 -8.24 23.97 -2.38
CA ASP A 333 -7.42 23.83 -1.18
C ASP A 333 -7.16 25.22 -0.55
N MET A 334 -6.82 25.22 0.74
CA MET A 334 -6.55 26.45 1.48
C MET A 334 -5.56 26.17 2.61
N ARG A 335 -4.53 26.99 2.69
CA ARG A 335 -3.64 27.04 3.86
C ARG A 335 -3.62 28.43 4.42
N VAL A 336 -3.80 28.56 5.73
CA VAL A 336 -3.68 29.81 6.47
C VAL A 336 -2.72 29.60 7.63
N PHE A 337 -1.72 30.44 7.72
CA PHE A 337 -0.82 30.48 8.85
C PHE A 337 -0.89 31.88 9.47
N ILE A 338 -1.23 31.94 10.77
CA ILE A 338 -1.33 33.18 11.54
C ILE A 338 -0.21 33.16 12.57
N LYS A 339 0.69 34.12 12.48
CA LYS A 339 1.80 34.30 13.43
C LYS A 339 1.45 35.47 14.37
N PHE A 340 0.85 35.16 15.53
CA PHE A 340 0.50 36.16 16.53
C PHE A 340 1.74 36.79 17.15
N LYS A 341 2.74 35.92 17.45
CA LYS A 341 4.08 36.24 17.98
C LYS A 341 5.07 35.20 17.44
N ASP A 342 6.37 35.40 17.66
CA ASP A 342 7.39 34.41 17.30
C ASP A 342 7.18 33.06 18.02
N SER A 343 6.59 33.11 19.21
CA SER A 343 6.30 31.95 20.04
C SER A 343 4.87 31.45 19.95
N GLU A 344 3.99 32.10 19.14
CA GLU A 344 2.56 31.79 19.09
C GLU A 344 2.03 31.81 17.66
N SER A 345 1.47 30.69 17.20
CA SER A 345 0.96 30.55 15.86
C SER A 345 -0.27 29.65 15.77
N LEU A 346 -1.08 29.88 14.75
CA LEU A 346 -2.21 29.06 14.36
C LEU A 346 -2.07 28.69 12.88
N ARG A 347 -2.23 27.41 12.57
CA ARG A 347 -2.23 26.89 11.19
C ARG A 347 -3.55 26.20 10.91
N PHE A 348 -4.21 26.62 9.86
CA PHE A 348 -5.38 25.97 9.29
C PHE A 348 -5.02 25.40 7.92
N THR A 349 -5.45 24.16 7.63
CA THR A 349 -5.36 23.57 6.30
C THR A 349 -6.67 22.90 5.95
N TYR A 350 -7.11 23.12 4.74
CA TYR A 350 -8.20 22.42 4.09
C TYR A 350 -7.71 21.83 2.78
N ASN A 351 -8.01 20.57 2.53
CA ASN A 351 -7.78 19.93 1.24
C ASN A 351 -8.82 18.83 0.97
N ALA A 352 -9.14 18.65 -0.31
CA ALA A 352 -9.93 17.53 -0.79
C ALA A 352 -9.02 16.53 -1.52
N THR A 353 -9.22 15.22 -1.30
CA THR A 353 -8.44 14.15 -1.93
C THR A 353 -9.36 13.07 -2.48
N ASN A 354 -9.00 12.46 -3.61
CA ASN A 354 -9.65 11.28 -4.15
C ASN A 354 -8.74 10.07 -3.96
N GLN A 355 -9.30 8.98 -3.45
CA GLN A 355 -8.62 7.70 -3.30
C GLN A 355 -9.26 6.70 -4.25
N PHE A 356 -8.45 6.13 -5.11
CA PHE A 356 -8.80 5.04 -6.02
C PHE A 356 -8.33 3.71 -5.44
N THR A 357 -8.97 2.63 -5.85
CA THR A 357 -8.61 1.27 -5.45
C THR A 357 -7.61 0.67 -6.44
N ASP A 358 -6.99 -0.43 -6.06
CA ASP A 358 -6.13 -1.24 -6.92
C ASP A 358 -6.90 -2.39 -7.58
N VAL A 359 -6.21 -3.12 -8.46
CA VAL A 359 -6.74 -4.23 -9.23
C VAL A 359 -7.29 -5.37 -8.35
N ASN A 360 -6.69 -5.63 -7.18
CA ASN A 360 -7.14 -6.71 -6.28
C ASN A 360 -8.59 -6.51 -5.81
N ASN A 361 -8.98 -5.25 -5.55
CA ASN A 361 -10.32 -4.91 -5.11
C ASN A 361 -11.35 -4.87 -6.25
N LEU A 362 -10.90 -4.91 -7.51
CA LEU A 362 -11.75 -4.87 -8.69
C LEU A 362 -12.01 -6.27 -9.27
N ALA A 363 -11.21 -7.28 -8.91
CA ALA A 363 -11.27 -8.62 -9.45
C ALA A 363 -12.54 -9.35 -9.04
N GLU A 364 -13.33 -9.86 -10.00
CA GLU A 364 -14.61 -10.52 -9.77
C GLU A 364 -14.48 -11.98 -9.31
N GLY A 365 -13.36 -12.65 -9.60
CA GLY A 365 -13.12 -14.03 -9.17
C GLY A 365 -12.67 -14.09 -7.71
N TYR A 366 -12.90 -15.24 -7.09
CA TYR A 366 -12.51 -15.50 -5.70
C TYR A 366 -11.00 -15.53 -5.52
N VAL A 367 -10.55 -14.93 -4.42
CA VAL A 367 -9.18 -15.00 -3.92
C VAL A 367 -9.22 -15.53 -2.50
N PHE A 368 -8.34 -16.47 -2.15
CA PHE A 368 -8.22 -16.92 -0.77
C PHE A 368 -7.79 -15.76 0.13
N ASN A 369 -8.63 -15.46 1.11
CA ASN A 369 -8.24 -14.62 2.24
C ASN A 369 -7.56 -15.48 3.32
N ASN A 370 -8.10 -16.69 3.55
CA ASN A 370 -7.52 -17.73 4.39
C ASN A 370 -8.15 -19.09 4.02
N TYR A 371 -7.81 -20.14 4.77
CA TYR A 371 -8.30 -21.50 4.54
C TYR A 371 -9.83 -21.68 4.72
N ASN A 372 -10.54 -20.68 5.24
CA ASN A 372 -11.99 -20.70 5.50
C ASN A 372 -12.76 -19.57 4.80
N SER A 373 -12.10 -18.64 4.13
CA SER A 373 -12.77 -17.49 3.54
C SER A 373 -12.15 -17.06 2.22
N PHE A 374 -13.01 -16.57 1.35
CA PHE A 374 -12.66 -15.89 0.11
C PHE A 374 -12.85 -14.39 0.24
N PHE A 375 -12.07 -13.68 -0.53
CA PHE A 375 -12.33 -12.32 -0.92
C PHE A 375 -12.82 -12.30 -2.38
N GLN A 376 -13.78 -11.44 -2.67
CA GLN A 376 -14.24 -11.13 -4.02
C GLN A 376 -14.28 -9.61 -4.16
N GLY A 377 -13.67 -9.11 -5.21
CA GLY A 377 -13.69 -7.69 -5.51
C GLY A 377 -15.00 -7.23 -6.15
N ASN A 378 -15.06 -5.95 -6.46
CA ASN A 378 -16.20 -5.34 -7.13
C ASN A 378 -15.69 -4.42 -8.24
N PRO A 379 -15.90 -4.75 -9.53
CA PRO A 379 -15.43 -3.96 -10.66
C PRO A 379 -16.03 -2.55 -10.72
N ASN A 380 -17.19 -2.34 -10.08
CA ASN A 380 -17.92 -1.07 -10.05
C ASN A 380 -17.54 -0.18 -8.85
N LEU A 381 -16.38 -0.40 -8.21
CA LEU A 381 -15.95 0.44 -7.11
C LEU A 381 -15.63 1.85 -7.59
N GLU A 382 -16.31 2.83 -6.97
CA GLU A 382 -16.04 4.25 -7.20
C GLU A 382 -14.91 4.74 -6.28
N SER A 383 -14.26 5.85 -6.70
CA SER A 383 -13.26 6.51 -5.85
C SER A 383 -13.90 7.08 -4.57
N ALA A 384 -13.19 6.96 -3.45
CA ALA A 384 -13.58 7.62 -2.21
C ALA A 384 -13.04 9.05 -2.19
N LYS A 385 -13.90 10.02 -1.84
CA LYS A 385 -13.52 11.42 -1.71
C LYS A 385 -13.45 11.82 -0.24
N PHE A 386 -12.33 12.44 0.15
CA PHE A 386 -12.10 12.92 1.50
C PHE A 386 -11.98 14.44 1.51
N TYR A 387 -12.61 15.05 2.52
CA TYR A 387 -12.46 16.47 2.83
C TYR A 387 -11.80 16.58 4.18
N ASN A 388 -10.58 17.10 4.22
CA ASN A 388 -9.76 17.15 5.42
C ASN A 388 -9.60 18.58 5.90
N TYR A 389 -9.90 18.81 7.17
CA TYR A 389 -9.75 20.08 7.87
C TYR A 389 -8.83 19.87 9.06
N ASN A 390 -7.74 20.61 9.11
CA ASN A 390 -6.78 20.52 10.20
C ASN A 390 -6.53 21.90 10.77
N LEU A 391 -6.67 22.04 12.08
CA LEU A 391 -6.35 23.25 12.83
C LEU A 391 -5.31 22.92 13.90
N ASN A 392 -4.18 23.61 13.86
CA ASN A 392 -3.10 23.41 14.81
C ASN A 392 -2.75 24.76 15.45
N TYR A 393 -2.88 24.85 16.76
CA TYR A 393 -2.44 25.97 17.55
C TYR A 393 -1.22 25.59 18.37
N GLN A 394 -0.25 26.48 18.41
CA GLN A 394 0.98 26.32 19.19
C GLN A 394 1.32 27.64 19.88
N SER A 395 1.58 27.57 21.18
CA SER A 395 2.12 28.66 21.98
C SER A 395 3.22 28.13 22.90
N ILE A 396 4.40 28.74 22.84
CA ILE A 396 5.56 28.33 23.62
C ILE A 396 6.02 29.56 24.43
N ASN A 397 6.01 29.47 25.77
CA ASN A 397 6.52 30.49 26.64
C ASN A 397 7.64 29.92 27.52
N ILE A 398 8.88 30.25 27.14
CA ILE A 398 10.08 29.77 27.84
C ILE A 398 10.29 30.45 29.18
N PHE A 399 9.70 31.61 29.45
CA PHE A 399 9.91 32.36 30.70
C PHE A 399 9.11 31.79 31.87
N ASN A 400 7.89 31.28 31.59
CA ASN A 400 7.06 30.63 32.60
C ASN A 400 6.90 29.13 32.39
N PHE A 401 7.70 28.54 31.46
CA PHE A 401 7.69 27.12 31.11
C PHE A 401 6.31 26.57 30.69
N THR A 402 5.48 27.43 30.09
CA THR A 402 4.14 27.02 29.62
C THR A 402 4.16 26.77 28.12
N ASN A 403 3.86 25.54 27.72
CA ASN A 403 3.70 25.16 26.33
C ASN A 403 2.28 24.66 26.10
N VAL A 404 1.59 25.25 25.13
CA VAL A 404 0.22 24.86 24.74
C VAL A 404 0.25 24.38 23.29
N PHE A 405 -0.21 23.14 23.08
CA PHE A 405 -0.43 22.57 21.77
C PHE A 405 -1.88 22.10 21.68
N ALA A 406 -2.62 22.60 20.69
CA ALA A 406 -3.96 22.14 20.43
C ALA A 406 -4.09 21.76 18.96
N ARG A 407 -4.68 20.59 18.70
CA ARG A 407 -4.92 20.09 17.35
C ARG A 407 -6.36 19.61 17.22
N LEU A 408 -7.02 20.09 16.16
CA LEU A 408 -8.33 19.61 15.75
C LEU A 408 -8.20 19.07 14.31
N ASN A 409 -8.56 17.81 14.12
CA ASN A 409 -8.62 17.17 12.81
C ASN A 409 -10.07 16.74 12.56
N TYR A 410 -10.62 17.15 11.43
CA TYR A 410 -11.92 16.69 10.96
C TYR A 410 -11.78 16.18 9.54
N SER A 411 -12.19 14.94 9.31
CA SER A 411 -12.21 14.34 7.98
C SER A 411 -13.62 13.84 7.68
N LYS A 412 -14.18 14.31 6.55
CA LYS A 412 -15.43 13.80 6.00
C LYS A 412 -15.12 12.94 4.80
N ARG A 413 -15.60 11.70 4.80
CA ARG A 413 -15.51 10.78 3.68
C ARG A 413 -16.85 10.72 2.94
N SER A 414 -16.80 10.75 1.62
CA SER A 414 -17.90 10.50 0.71
C SER A 414 -17.55 9.29 -0.14
N ASN A 415 -18.52 8.40 -0.42
CA ASN A 415 -18.34 7.16 -1.17
C ASN A 415 -17.27 6.26 -0.53
N SER A 416 -17.66 5.46 0.45
CA SER A 416 -16.71 4.57 1.11
C SER A 416 -16.68 3.20 0.45
N ILE A 417 -15.49 2.75 0.07
CA ILE A 417 -15.23 1.34 -0.24
C ILE A 417 -15.35 0.57 1.09
N GLN A 418 -16.28 -0.37 1.17
CA GLN A 418 -16.46 -1.24 2.32
C GLN A 418 -16.48 -2.68 1.85
N SER A 419 -15.73 -3.57 2.53
CA SER A 419 -15.90 -4.99 2.37
C SER A 419 -17.19 -5.44 3.06
N ARG A 420 -17.97 -6.26 2.39
CA ARG A 420 -19.11 -6.95 2.97
C ARG A 420 -18.68 -8.37 3.30
N THR A 421 -18.64 -8.72 4.57
CA THR A 421 -18.39 -10.08 5.07
C THR A 421 -19.69 -10.88 5.11
#